data_af0844a2944ffbe9348998d2ff1f1ba4
#
_entry.id   af0844a2944ffbe9348998d2ff1f1ba4
#
_cell.length_a   1.000
_cell.length_b   1.000
_cell.length_c   1.000
_cell.angle_alpha   90.00
_cell.angle_beta   90.00
_cell.angle_gamma   90.00
#
_symmetry.space_group_name_H-M   'P 1'
#
loop_
_entity.id
_entity.type
_entity.pdbx_description
1 polymer ?
#
loop_
_entity_poly.entity_id
_entity_poly.type
_entity_poly.pdbx_seq_one_letter_code
_entity_poly.pdbx_strand_id
1 'polypeptide(L)'
;MQKTPISIISGMLGAGKTTLLQRIIKNLDRKFAILMNEFGDIGIDTEIIKGKNINIAELLGGCVCCSLAGEFEEAVKEIIQNYNPEIIIVETTGVAEADALALDISENIKDVKIDSIIAIADADAIIRFPSIGRTAITQLETADIIIINKIDLVNKKQLEAVEAIDGPLLV
;
A
#
# COMPACT_ATOMS: atom_id res chain seq x y z
N MET A 1 21.09 -15.51 -0.72
CA MET A 1 20.25 -15.02 0.42
C MET A 1 18.81 -14.94 -0.09
N GLN A 2 17.84 -15.20 0.75
CA GLN A 2 16.43 -15.09 0.38
C GLN A 2 16.08 -13.60 0.32
N LYS A 3 15.48 -13.15 -0.78
CA LYS A 3 15.06 -11.75 -0.94
C LYS A 3 13.86 -11.46 -0.04
N THR A 4 13.86 -10.31 0.64
CA THR A 4 12.72 -9.87 1.46
C THR A 4 11.56 -9.45 0.55
N PRO A 5 10.35 -10.01 0.72
CA PRO A 5 9.18 -9.61 -0.06
C PRO A 5 8.72 -8.19 0.30
N ILE A 6 8.28 -7.44 -0.72
CA ILE A 6 7.64 -6.12 -0.58
C ILE A 6 6.24 -6.20 -1.15
N SER A 7 5.23 -5.80 -0.35
CA SER A 7 3.87 -5.56 -0.82
C SER A 7 3.59 -4.05 -0.84
N ILE A 8 3.03 -3.57 -1.94
CA ILE A 8 2.70 -2.15 -2.15
C ILE A 8 1.19 -1.97 -1.96
N ILE A 9 0.79 -1.04 -1.09
CA ILE A 9 -0.60 -0.64 -0.90
C ILE A 9 -0.83 0.69 -1.61
N SER A 10 -1.71 0.69 -2.59
CA SER A 10 -2.11 1.85 -3.37
C SER A 10 -3.62 2.10 -3.28
N GLY A 11 -4.07 3.19 -3.86
CA GLY A 11 -5.48 3.58 -3.89
C GLY A 11 -5.65 5.07 -3.63
N MET A 12 -6.76 5.62 -4.07
CA MET A 12 -7.07 7.04 -3.97
C MET A 12 -7.01 7.56 -2.53
N LEU A 13 -6.86 8.88 -2.39
CA LEU A 13 -6.98 9.55 -1.09
C LEU A 13 -8.35 9.24 -0.47
N GLY A 14 -8.35 8.84 0.80
CA GLY A 14 -9.56 8.48 1.52
C GLY A 14 -10.15 7.10 1.17
N ALA A 15 -9.53 6.30 0.30
CA ALA A 15 -10.02 4.96 -0.05
C ALA A 15 -9.94 3.95 1.12
N GLY A 16 -9.10 4.21 2.13
CA GLY A 16 -8.99 3.39 3.33
C GLY A 16 -7.65 2.66 3.49
N LYS A 17 -6.58 3.12 2.82
CA LYS A 17 -5.23 2.54 2.94
C LYS A 17 -4.76 2.46 4.39
N THR A 18 -4.81 3.57 5.10
CA THR A 18 -4.43 3.65 6.51
C THR A 18 -5.29 2.74 7.40
N THR A 19 -6.58 2.61 7.09
CA THR A 19 -7.49 1.69 7.81
C THR A 19 -7.08 0.23 7.59
N LEU A 20 -6.70 -0.14 6.35
CA LEU A 20 -6.17 -1.47 6.06
C LEU A 20 -4.87 -1.73 6.82
N LEU A 21 -3.93 -0.78 6.82
CA LEU A 21 -2.69 -0.88 7.57
C LEU A 21 -2.94 -1.08 9.06
N GLN A 22 -3.84 -0.33 9.66
CA GLN A 22 -4.23 -0.51 11.07
C GLN A 22 -4.75 -1.92 11.36
N ARG A 23 -5.53 -2.50 10.44
CA ARG A 23 -6.02 -3.88 10.56
C ARG A 23 -4.89 -4.90 10.41
N ILE A 24 -3.98 -4.69 9.46
CA ILE A 24 -2.79 -5.53 9.31
C ILE A 24 -1.96 -5.50 10.59
N ILE A 25 -1.64 -4.33 11.11
CA ILE A 25 -0.87 -4.15 12.35
C ILE A 25 -1.52 -4.88 13.52
N LYS A 26 -2.84 -4.85 13.64
CA LYS A 26 -3.56 -5.51 14.74
C LYS A 26 -3.56 -7.03 14.63
N ASN A 27 -3.66 -7.57 13.41
CA ASN A 27 -3.96 -8.99 13.19
C ASN A 27 -2.79 -9.80 12.65
N LEU A 28 -1.77 -9.17 12.07
CA LEU A 28 -0.61 -9.89 11.56
C LEU A 28 0.34 -10.23 12.73
N ASP A 29 0.58 -11.52 12.91
CA ASP A 29 1.53 -12.05 13.91
C ASP A 29 2.80 -12.53 13.20
N ARG A 30 3.48 -11.60 12.55
CA ARG A 30 4.75 -11.81 11.85
C ARG A 30 5.68 -10.63 12.11
N LYS A 31 6.96 -10.84 11.85
CA LYS A 31 7.94 -9.74 11.87
C LYS A 31 7.87 -8.97 10.57
N PHE A 32 7.31 -7.77 10.58
CA PHE A 32 7.17 -6.96 9.38
C PHE A 32 7.55 -5.50 9.59
N ALA A 33 7.86 -4.82 8.50
CA ALA A 33 8.13 -3.39 8.49
C ALA A 33 7.09 -2.67 7.61
N ILE A 34 6.81 -1.42 7.93
CA ILE A 34 5.97 -0.51 7.14
C ILE A 34 6.79 0.70 6.76
N LEU A 35 6.80 1.02 5.48
CA LEU A 35 7.33 2.27 4.93
C LEU A 35 6.16 3.13 4.44
N MET A 36 6.13 4.40 4.87
CA MET A 36 5.03 5.32 4.55
C MET A 36 5.51 6.77 4.52
N ASN A 37 4.74 7.64 3.88
CA ASN A 37 5.08 9.06 3.76
C ASN A 37 4.83 9.86 5.03
N GLU A 38 3.77 9.57 5.77
CA GLU A 38 3.37 10.33 6.95
C GLU A 38 2.91 9.39 8.08
N PHE A 39 3.73 9.30 9.11
CA PHE A 39 3.42 8.48 10.30
C PHE A 39 2.20 9.00 11.08
N GLY A 40 1.99 10.33 11.06
CA GLY A 40 0.87 10.98 11.76
C GLY A 40 -0.52 10.52 11.30
N ASP A 41 -0.64 10.05 10.06
CA ASP A 41 -1.90 9.63 9.48
C ASP A 41 -2.42 8.28 10.00
N ILE A 42 -1.54 7.44 10.56
CA ILE A 42 -1.97 6.11 11.03
C ILE A 42 -2.82 6.18 12.30
N GLY A 43 -2.67 7.20 13.14
CA GLY A 43 -3.43 7.32 14.40
C GLY A 43 -3.32 6.07 15.28
N ILE A 44 -2.20 5.35 15.20
CA ILE A 44 -1.98 4.14 15.99
C ILE A 44 -1.40 4.54 17.32
N ASP A 45 -2.09 4.15 18.41
CA ASP A 45 -1.53 4.22 19.75
C ASP A 45 -0.17 3.51 19.77
N THR A 46 0.86 4.23 20.15
CA THR A 46 2.22 3.67 20.31
C THR A 46 2.24 2.44 21.23
N GLU A 47 1.22 2.28 22.08
CA GLU A 47 1.03 1.08 22.92
C GLU A 47 0.67 -0.17 22.11
N ILE A 48 0.01 -0.04 20.97
CA ILE A 48 -0.33 -1.19 20.09
C ILE A 48 0.93 -1.69 19.39
N ILE A 49 1.88 -0.82 19.13
CA ILE A 49 3.17 -1.17 18.49
C ILE A 49 4.14 -1.77 19.52
N LYS A 50 4.08 -1.30 20.77
CA LYS A 50 4.90 -1.84 21.86
C LYS A 50 4.55 -3.30 22.13
N GLY A 51 5.48 -4.18 21.86
CA GLY A 51 5.33 -5.63 22.08
C GLY A 51 4.95 -6.44 20.85
N LYS A 52 4.73 -5.82 19.70
CA LYS A 52 4.61 -6.49 18.41
C LYS A 52 5.93 -6.44 17.64
N ASN A 53 6.16 -7.46 16.82
CA ASN A 53 7.32 -7.52 15.91
C ASN A 53 7.10 -6.62 14.68
N ILE A 54 7.01 -5.31 14.91
CA ILE A 54 6.71 -4.30 13.88
C ILE A 54 7.77 -3.21 13.92
N ASN A 55 8.29 -2.85 12.75
CA ASN A 55 9.08 -1.63 12.55
C ASN A 55 8.29 -0.70 11.60
N ILE A 56 8.10 0.54 12.00
CA ILE A 56 7.46 1.54 11.16
C ILE A 56 8.48 2.64 10.90
N ALA A 57 8.77 2.89 9.64
CA ALA A 57 9.67 3.95 9.20
C ALA A 57 8.89 4.95 8.34
N GLU A 58 9.10 6.23 8.64
CA GLU A 58 8.61 7.34 7.83
C GLU A 58 9.69 7.74 6.84
N LEU A 59 9.31 7.96 5.60
CA LEU A 59 10.20 8.50 4.58
C LEU A 59 10.28 10.02 4.75
N LEU A 60 11.38 10.48 5.29
CA LEU A 60 11.65 11.90 5.48
C LEU A 60 11.98 12.54 4.13
N GLY A 61 11.07 13.34 3.60
CA GLY A 61 11.39 14.19 2.44
C GLY A 61 10.44 14.17 1.24
N GLY A 62 9.31 13.54 1.34
CA GLY A 62 8.30 13.61 0.26
C GLY A 62 7.84 12.27 -0.29
N CYS A 63 7.01 12.31 -1.31
CA CYS A 63 6.41 11.13 -1.95
C CYS A 63 7.40 10.01 -2.24
N VAL A 64 7.03 8.79 -1.91
CA VAL A 64 7.68 7.55 -2.38
C VAL A 64 7.93 7.56 -3.90
N CYS A 65 7.13 8.35 -4.64
CA CYS A 65 7.15 8.42 -6.11
C CYS A 65 7.92 9.61 -6.71
N CYS A 66 8.41 10.57 -5.92
CA CYS A 66 8.77 11.85 -6.53
C CYS A 66 10.23 12.27 -6.49
N SER A 67 11.21 11.55 -6.15
CA SER A 67 12.58 12.05 -6.38
C SER A 67 13.70 11.41 -5.59
N LEU A 68 13.44 10.44 -4.76
CA LEU A 68 14.47 9.97 -3.85
C LEU A 68 14.62 8.45 -3.90
N ALA A 69 14.80 7.90 -5.11
CA ALA A 69 15.16 6.49 -5.29
C ALA A 69 16.30 6.10 -4.32
N GLY A 70 17.23 7.00 -4.07
CA GLY A 70 18.31 6.80 -3.10
C GLY A 70 17.86 6.72 -1.65
N GLU A 71 16.99 7.63 -1.20
CA GLU A 71 16.51 7.63 0.20
C GLU A 71 15.61 6.43 0.49
N PHE A 72 14.76 6.06 -0.46
CA PHE A 72 13.93 4.86 -0.34
C PHE A 72 14.79 3.59 -0.30
N GLU A 73 15.77 3.49 -1.20
CA GLU A 73 16.72 2.38 -1.22
C GLU A 73 17.51 2.26 0.08
N GLU A 74 17.99 3.39 0.63
CA GLU A 74 18.70 3.44 1.91
C GLU A 74 17.80 3.01 3.06
N ALA A 75 16.56 3.51 3.13
CA ALA A 75 15.59 3.13 4.16
C ALA A 75 15.27 1.63 4.12
N VAL A 76 15.06 1.06 2.93
CA VAL A 76 14.84 -0.39 2.77
C VAL A 76 16.06 -1.18 3.23
N LYS A 77 17.27 -0.77 2.85
CA LYS A 77 18.51 -1.43 3.28
C LYS A 77 18.69 -1.38 4.79
N GLU A 78 18.45 -0.22 5.40
CA GLU A 78 18.53 -0.05 6.85
C GLU A 78 17.54 -0.96 7.58
N ILE A 79 16.31 -1.03 7.11
CA ILE A 79 15.27 -1.91 7.67
C ILE A 79 15.70 -3.37 7.57
N ILE A 80 16.21 -3.82 6.43
CA ILE A 80 16.65 -5.20 6.24
C ILE A 80 17.82 -5.51 7.19
N GLN A 81 18.81 -4.63 7.26
CA GLN A 81 20.02 -4.85 8.06
C GLN A 81 19.75 -4.84 9.57
N ASN A 82 18.97 -3.87 10.03
CA ASN A 82 18.78 -3.63 11.46
C ASN A 82 17.58 -4.40 12.03
N TYR A 83 16.57 -4.68 11.20
CA TYR A 83 15.35 -5.29 11.67
C TYR A 83 15.10 -6.70 11.10
N ASN A 84 15.59 -6.99 9.87
CA ASN A 84 15.41 -8.27 9.19
C ASN A 84 13.94 -8.75 9.19
N PRO A 85 13.01 -8.01 8.56
CA PRO A 85 11.60 -8.36 8.52
C PRO A 85 11.34 -9.53 7.56
N GLU A 86 10.23 -10.25 7.79
CA GLU A 86 9.73 -11.28 6.89
C GLU A 86 9.05 -10.69 5.65
N ILE A 87 8.50 -9.47 5.79
CA ILE A 87 7.85 -8.70 4.71
C ILE A 87 7.97 -7.21 5.00
N ILE A 88 8.07 -6.40 3.95
CA ILE A 88 7.98 -4.95 4.01
C ILE A 88 6.68 -4.54 3.32
N ILE A 89 5.89 -3.68 3.96
CA ILE A 89 4.67 -3.10 3.41
C ILE A 89 4.96 -1.63 3.10
N VAL A 90 4.70 -1.21 1.86
CA VAL A 90 4.90 0.17 1.41
C VAL A 90 3.54 0.79 1.15
N GLU A 91 3.20 1.86 1.85
CA GLU A 91 2.01 2.67 1.53
C GLU A 91 2.39 3.78 0.57
N THR A 92 1.72 3.84 -0.58
CA THR A 92 1.88 4.95 -1.53
C THR A 92 0.88 6.06 -1.26
N THR A 93 1.21 7.29 -1.70
CA THR A 93 0.23 8.39 -1.74
C THR A 93 -0.89 8.09 -2.73
N GLY A 94 -2.04 8.75 -2.55
CA GLY A 94 -3.24 8.52 -3.37
C GLY A 94 -3.09 8.82 -4.88
N VAL A 95 -1.99 9.45 -5.29
CA VAL A 95 -1.69 9.79 -6.70
C VAL A 95 -0.50 9.02 -7.26
N ALA A 96 0.15 8.17 -6.45
CA ALA A 96 1.35 7.45 -6.87
C ALA A 96 1.00 6.27 -7.79
N GLU A 97 1.82 6.08 -8.81
CA GLU A 97 1.78 4.92 -9.70
C GLU A 97 2.55 3.77 -9.04
N ALA A 98 1.83 2.79 -8.53
CA ALA A 98 2.41 1.67 -7.78
C ALA A 98 3.27 0.76 -8.67
N ASP A 99 2.93 0.63 -9.94
CA ASP A 99 3.68 -0.12 -10.94
C ASP A 99 5.05 0.51 -11.22
N ALA A 100 5.11 1.84 -11.35
CA ALA A 100 6.37 2.55 -11.52
C ALA A 100 7.29 2.36 -10.30
N LEU A 101 6.71 2.42 -9.08
CA LEU A 101 7.45 2.14 -7.86
C LEU A 101 7.92 0.68 -7.81
N ALA A 102 7.06 -0.27 -8.18
CA ALA A 102 7.42 -1.69 -8.21
C ALA A 102 8.57 -1.97 -9.18
N LEU A 103 8.56 -1.31 -10.34
CA LEU A 103 9.63 -1.41 -11.33
C LEU A 103 10.95 -0.85 -10.77
N ASP A 104 10.90 0.36 -10.20
CA ASP A 104 12.07 1.01 -9.61
C ASP A 104 12.69 0.17 -8.48
N ILE A 105 11.87 -0.37 -7.59
CA ILE A 105 12.31 -1.30 -6.54
C ILE A 105 13.00 -2.53 -7.14
N SER A 106 12.40 -3.11 -8.18
CA SER A 106 12.90 -4.35 -8.78
C SER A 106 14.24 -4.16 -9.49
N GLU A 107 14.46 -2.98 -10.08
CA GLU A 107 15.68 -2.64 -10.82
C GLU A 107 16.82 -2.22 -9.87
N ASN A 108 16.52 -1.48 -8.82
CA ASN A 108 17.53 -0.80 -7.99
C ASN A 108 17.84 -1.53 -6.68
N ILE A 109 16.92 -2.33 -6.12
CA ILE A 109 17.11 -2.96 -4.81
C ILE A 109 17.24 -4.48 -4.92
N LYS A 110 18.47 -4.98 -4.86
CA LYS A 110 18.77 -6.41 -5.10
C LYS A 110 18.30 -7.36 -4.00
N ASP A 111 18.18 -6.86 -2.77
CA ASP A 111 17.87 -7.66 -1.58
C ASP A 111 16.38 -7.88 -1.35
N VAL A 112 15.54 -7.31 -2.22
CA VAL A 112 14.08 -7.43 -2.15
C VAL A 112 13.49 -8.05 -3.42
N LYS A 113 12.22 -8.41 -3.33
CA LYS A 113 11.37 -8.79 -4.47
C LYS A 113 9.98 -8.21 -4.26
N ILE A 114 9.33 -7.77 -5.32
CA ILE A 114 7.91 -7.44 -5.26
C ILE A 114 7.12 -8.72 -5.04
N ASP A 115 6.24 -8.69 -4.05
CA ASP A 115 5.33 -9.78 -3.71
C ASP A 115 3.95 -9.53 -4.31
N SER A 116 3.41 -8.33 -4.06
CA SER A 116 2.10 -7.95 -4.59
C SER A 116 1.90 -6.43 -4.60
N ILE A 117 1.07 -5.97 -5.53
CA ILE A 117 0.48 -4.63 -5.56
C ILE A 117 -1.00 -4.78 -5.17
N ILE A 118 -1.39 -4.14 -4.07
CA ILE A 118 -2.74 -4.16 -3.53
C ILE A 118 -3.35 -2.77 -3.74
N ALA A 119 -4.39 -2.67 -4.55
CA ALA A 119 -5.12 -1.42 -4.74
C ALA A 119 -6.42 -1.41 -3.92
N ILE A 120 -6.72 -0.27 -3.27
CA ILE A 120 -7.99 -0.09 -2.57
C ILE A 120 -8.90 0.79 -3.40
N ALA A 121 -10.01 0.22 -3.83
CA ALA A 121 -11.08 0.88 -4.57
C ALA A 121 -12.16 1.39 -3.61
N ASP A 122 -12.45 2.68 -3.64
CA ASP A 122 -13.57 3.28 -2.91
C ASP A 122 -14.84 3.13 -3.74
N ALA A 123 -15.73 2.20 -3.37
CA ALA A 123 -16.95 1.91 -4.13
C ALA A 123 -17.85 3.15 -4.26
N ASP A 124 -17.99 3.95 -3.21
CA ASP A 124 -18.81 5.17 -3.23
C ASP A 124 -18.21 6.25 -4.14
N ALA A 125 -16.89 6.44 -4.08
CA ALA A 125 -16.20 7.40 -4.94
C ALA A 125 -16.29 7.02 -6.42
N ILE A 126 -16.14 5.75 -6.77
CA ILE A 126 -16.27 5.24 -8.15
C ILE A 126 -17.67 5.55 -8.70
N ILE A 127 -18.72 5.35 -7.91
CA ILE A 127 -20.10 5.59 -8.34
C ILE A 127 -20.40 7.09 -8.45
N ARG A 128 -19.95 7.90 -7.50
CA ARG A 128 -20.20 9.35 -7.52
C ARG A 128 -19.40 10.10 -8.57
N PHE A 129 -18.21 9.62 -8.86
CA PHE A 129 -17.27 10.26 -9.78
C PHE A 129 -16.82 9.28 -10.88
N PRO A 130 -17.71 8.89 -11.80
CA PRO A 130 -17.41 7.91 -12.84
C PRO A 130 -16.29 8.35 -13.80
N SER A 131 -15.96 9.63 -13.81
CA SER A 131 -14.79 10.17 -14.52
C SER A 131 -13.52 10.19 -13.66
N ILE A 132 -13.41 9.27 -12.71
CA ILE A 132 -12.17 9.08 -11.95
C ILE A 132 -11.00 9.05 -12.93
N GLY A 133 -10.05 9.95 -12.69
CA GLY A 133 -8.96 10.20 -13.62
C GLY A 133 -8.15 8.96 -13.96
N ARG A 134 -7.41 9.01 -15.06
CA ARG A 134 -6.60 7.90 -15.57
C ARG A 134 -5.75 7.22 -14.49
N THR A 135 -5.19 8.00 -13.56
CA THR A 135 -4.38 7.48 -12.45
C THR A 135 -5.12 6.45 -11.59
N ALA A 136 -6.41 6.69 -11.28
CA ALA A 136 -7.18 5.74 -10.47
C ALA A 136 -7.44 4.43 -11.24
N ILE A 137 -7.76 4.52 -12.52
CA ILE A 137 -7.94 3.33 -13.37
C ILE A 137 -6.62 2.56 -13.46
N THR A 138 -5.51 3.24 -13.75
CA THR A 138 -4.19 2.60 -13.82
C THR A 138 -3.82 1.92 -12.50
N GLN A 139 -4.12 2.51 -11.35
CA GLN A 139 -3.89 1.88 -10.05
C GLN A 139 -4.65 0.56 -9.87
N LEU A 140 -5.86 0.45 -10.43
CA LEU A 140 -6.64 -0.78 -10.38
C LEU A 140 -6.16 -1.81 -11.40
N GLU A 141 -5.85 -1.39 -12.63
CA GLU A 141 -5.39 -2.27 -13.71
C GLU A 141 -4.03 -2.91 -13.43
N THR A 142 -3.17 -2.22 -12.70
CA THR A 142 -1.81 -2.71 -12.39
C THR A 142 -1.73 -3.49 -11.07
N ALA A 143 -2.83 -3.58 -10.33
CA ALA A 143 -2.87 -4.29 -9.07
C ALA A 143 -2.96 -5.80 -9.25
N ASP A 144 -2.25 -6.55 -8.42
CA ASP A 144 -2.42 -8.00 -8.28
C ASP A 144 -3.69 -8.34 -7.50
N ILE A 145 -4.10 -7.44 -6.59
CA ILE A 145 -5.28 -7.59 -5.73
C ILE A 145 -6.00 -6.25 -5.64
N ILE A 146 -7.32 -6.25 -5.88
CA ILE A 146 -8.18 -5.10 -5.66
C ILE A 146 -9.08 -5.36 -4.45
N ILE A 147 -9.00 -4.49 -3.44
CA ILE A 147 -9.90 -4.50 -2.29
C ILE A 147 -10.98 -3.45 -2.51
N ILE A 148 -12.22 -3.85 -2.67
CA ILE A 148 -13.36 -2.94 -2.74
C ILE A 148 -13.76 -2.56 -1.32
N ASN A 149 -13.60 -1.29 -0.98
CA ASN A 149 -13.94 -0.75 0.33
C ASN A 149 -15.18 0.13 0.26
N LYS A 150 -15.78 0.43 1.43
CA LYS A 150 -16.99 1.26 1.59
C LYS A 150 -18.21 0.70 0.86
N ILE A 151 -18.31 -0.61 0.78
CA ILE A 151 -19.44 -1.31 0.14
C ILE A 151 -20.77 -1.07 0.87
N ASP A 152 -20.71 -0.67 2.12
CA ASP A 152 -21.85 -0.24 2.95
C ASP A 152 -22.48 1.07 2.47
N LEU A 153 -21.80 1.87 1.66
CA LEU A 153 -22.28 3.15 1.12
C LEU A 153 -22.94 3.00 -0.26
N VAL A 154 -22.91 1.82 -0.86
CA VAL A 154 -23.46 1.55 -2.20
C VAL A 154 -24.54 0.46 -2.14
N ASN A 155 -25.47 0.49 -3.08
CA ASN A 155 -26.46 -0.57 -3.21
C ASN A 155 -25.91 -1.74 -4.05
N LYS A 156 -26.62 -2.89 -4.03
CA LYS A 156 -26.19 -4.11 -4.71
C LYS A 156 -25.89 -3.92 -6.20
N LYS A 157 -26.74 -3.17 -6.94
CA LYS A 157 -26.53 -2.92 -8.37
C LYS A 157 -25.30 -2.05 -8.63
N GLN A 158 -25.02 -1.11 -7.74
CA GLN A 158 -23.84 -0.26 -7.81
C GLN A 158 -22.58 -1.07 -7.50
N LEU A 159 -22.64 -1.98 -6.52
CA LEU A 159 -21.52 -2.86 -6.20
C LEU A 159 -21.19 -3.77 -7.39
N GLU A 160 -22.20 -4.42 -8.00
CA GLU A 160 -22.02 -5.22 -9.21
C GLU A 160 -21.34 -4.43 -10.36
N ALA A 161 -21.64 -3.13 -10.47
CA ALA A 161 -20.99 -2.27 -11.47
C ALA A 161 -19.52 -1.97 -11.11
N VAL A 162 -19.17 -1.87 -9.83
CA VAL A 162 -17.78 -1.70 -9.37
C VAL A 162 -17.00 -2.99 -9.55
N GLU A 163 -17.60 -4.16 -9.24
CA GLU A 163 -17.01 -5.47 -9.42
C GLU A 163 -16.74 -5.83 -10.90
N ALA A 164 -17.46 -5.18 -11.82
CA ALA A 164 -17.24 -5.36 -13.26
C ALA A 164 -16.02 -4.60 -13.80
N ILE A 165 -15.31 -3.83 -12.98
CA ILE A 165 -14.03 -3.24 -13.34
C ILE A 165 -13.00 -4.37 -13.43
N ASP A 166 -12.32 -4.49 -14.59
CA ASP A 166 -11.35 -5.55 -14.83
C ASP A 166 -10.22 -5.55 -13.81
N GLY A 167 -10.04 -6.67 -13.13
CA GLY A 167 -8.95 -6.89 -12.17
C GLY A 167 -9.22 -8.08 -11.22
N PRO A 168 -8.21 -8.62 -10.54
CA PRO A 168 -8.39 -9.65 -9.53
C PRO A 168 -9.02 -9.05 -8.26
N LEU A 169 -10.29 -9.33 -8.05
CA LEU A 169 -11.13 -8.77 -7.00
C LEU A 169 -11.07 -9.53 -5.68
N LEU A 170 -10.92 -8.79 -4.58
CA LEU A 170 -11.33 -9.20 -3.23
C LEU A 170 -12.37 -8.19 -2.70
N VAL A 171 -13.52 -8.67 -2.33
CA VAL A 171 -14.59 -7.88 -1.70
C VAL A 171 -14.48 -7.96 -0.18
#